data_015287780aafb6f8f46fa457f3e3444d
#
_entry.id   015287780aafb6f8f46fa457f3e3444d
#
_cell.length_a   1.000
_cell.length_b   1.000
_cell.length_c   1.000
_cell.angle_alpha   90.00
_cell.angle_beta   90.00
_cell.angle_gamma   90.00
#
_symmetry.space_group_name_H-M   'P 1'
#
loop_
_entity.id
_entity.type
_entity.pdbx_description
1 polymer ?
#
loop_
_entity_poly.entity_id
_entity_poly.type
_entity_poly.pdbx_seq_one_letter_code
_entity_poly.pdbx_strand_id
1 'polypeptide(L)'
;MVLTASAVHASKVHEALALAVAAKPDIAEFFTKDSREPFVVVTLDQAGALTRDRVIFSVGYGRTPHGRVLSDLGPLSQPGGERLLAVAFTRARRHVRVISCAGVEALRDERLSDTTRALGDVLHQAANPPLARASGKEQDPLLVDLAKRLGALGMVVELDYQAHIPLAASYGGYCIALDTDTSLMPLSVREALRLRPAALAKSGWHYVRVHSLELFSAPDVVASRIATLVGITDTAALSHDG
;
A
#
# COMPACT_ATOMS: atom_id res chain seq x y z
N MET A 1 9.18 10.53 -7.88
CA MET A 1 10.63 10.39 -7.57
C MET A 1 11.10 9.02 -7.99
N VAL A 2 12.29 8.93 -8.55
CA VAL A 2 12.98 7.65 -8.79
C VAL A 2 14.15 7.54 -7.82
N LEU A 3 14.24 6.39 -7.17
CA LEU A 3 15.36 6.01 -6.29
C LEU A 3 16.20 4.97 -7.00
N THR A 4 17.52 5.09 -6.92
CA THR A 4 18.48 4.15 -7.48
C THR A 4 19.47 3.73 -6.40
N ALA A 5 20.01 2.51 -6.52
CA ALA A 5 21.02 2.03 -5.58
C ALA A 5 22.41 2.60 -5.83
N SER A 6 22.70 3.14 -7.03
CA SER A 6 24.00 3.70 -7.36
C SER A 6 23.92 4.95 -8.22
N ALA A 7 24.93 5.81 -8.14
CA ALA A 7 25.04 7.04 -8.92
C ALA A 7 25.14 6.76 -10.44
N VAL A 8 25.84 5.70 -10.83
CA VAL A 8 25.96 5.29 -12.23
C VAL A 8 24.60 4.94 -12.82
N HIS A 9 23.76 4.25 -12.02
CA HIS A 9 22.40 3.93 -12.45
C HIS A 9 21.51 5.17 -12.50
N ALA A 10 21.66 6.10 -11.55
CA ALA A 10 20.96 7.38 -11.57
C ALA A 10 21.23 8.16 -12.85
N SER A 11 22.51 8.25 -13.27
CA SER A 11 22.89 8.91 -14.52
C SER A 11 22.22 8.28 -15.73
N LYS A 12 22.22 6.94 -15.82
CA LYS A 12 21.55 6.23 -16.92
C LYS A 12 20.03 6.48 -16.96
N VAL A 13 19.39 6.56 -15.79
CA VAL A 13 17.97 6.91 -15.70
C VAL A 13 17.75 8.35 -16.17
N HIS A 14 18.61 9.29 -15.79
CA HIS A 14 18.53 10.67 -16.28
C HIS A 14 18.68 10.77 -17.81
N GLU A 15 19.66 10.08 -18.38
CA GLU A 15 19.87 10.04 -19.83
C GLU A 15 18.63 9.47 -20.55
N ALA A 16 18.11 8.34 -20.08
CA ALA A 16 16.93 7.72 -20.66
C ALA A 16 15.69 8.63 -20.58
N LEU A 17 15.51 9.35 -19.44
CA LEU A 17 14.44 10.32 -19.27
C LEU A 17 14.60 11.51 -20.21
N ALA A 18 15.80 12.05 -20.36
CA ALA A 18 16.06 13.15 -21.29
C ALA A 18 15.67 12.78 -22.72
N LEU A 19 16.05 11.57 -23.16
CA LEU A 19 15.66 11.06 -24.47
C LEU A 19 14.15 10.86 -24.60
N ALA A 20 13.49 10.35 -23.56
CA ALA A 20 12.05 10.14 -23.58
C ALA A 20 11.27 11.46 -23.62
N VAL A 21 11.71 12.47 -22.89
CA VAL A 21 11.13 13.82 -22.90
C VAL A 21 11.34 14.49 -24.25
N ALA A 22 12.54 14.35 -24.85
CA ALA A 22 12.81 14.88 -26.18
C ALA A 22 11.92 14.26 -27.27
N ALA A 23 11.63 12.94 -27.13
CA ALA A 23 10.75 12.23 -28.05
C ALA A 23 9.25 12.51 -27.85
N LYS A 24 8.84 13.00 -26.66
CA LYS A 24 7.45 13.29 -26.29
C LYS A 24 7.36 14.60 -25.53
N PRO A 25 7.24 15.73 -26.23
CA PRO A 25 7.19 17.05 -25.61
C PRO A 25 6.02 17.23 -24.61
N ASP A 26 4.93 16.53 -24.83
CA ASP A 26 3.72 16.60 -23.99
C ASP A 26 3.97 16.23 -22.52
N ILE A 27 5.02 15.43 -22.25
CA ILE A 27 5.39 15.04 -20.89
C ILE A 27 6.41 16.00 -20.26
N ALA A 28 6.96 16.94 -21.02
CA ALA A 28 8.03 17.83 -20.55
C ALA A 28 7.58 18.69 -19.35
N GLU A 29 6.33 19.15 -19.35
CA GLU A 29 5.77 19.96 -18.26
C GLU A 29 5.82 19.23 -16.91
N PHE A 30 5.64 17.89 -16.90
CA PHE A 30 5.74 17.09 -15.68
C PHE A 30 7.12 17.15 -15.02
N PHE A 31 8.17 17.38 -15.79
CA PHE A 31 9.55 17.43 -15.33
C PHE A 31 10.06 18.86 -15.04
N THR A 32 9.22 19.87 -15.17
CA THR A 32 9.59 21.26 -14.87
C THR A 32 9.85 21.44 -13.37
N LYS A 33 10.78 22.34 -13.06
CA LYS A 33 11.21 22.60 -11.67
C LYS A 33 10.22 23.45 -10.85
N ASP A 34 9.17 23.97 -11.48
CA ASP A 34 8.25 24.92 -10.85
C ASP A 34 7.19 24.26 -9.94
N SER A 35 7.20 22.94 -9.82
CA SER A 35 6.30 22.26 -8.90
C SER A 35 6.81 22.30 -7.46
N ARG A 36 5.90 22.40 -6.48
CA ARG A 36 6.23 22.35 -5.04
C ARG A 36 7.02 21.10 -4.67
N GLU A 37 6.80 20.01 -5.37
CA GLU A 37 7.50 18.73 -5.21
C GLU A 37 8.01 18.24 -6.56
N PRO A 38 9.13 18.79 -7.08
CA PRO A 38 9.62 18.48 -8.42
C PRO A 38 9.97 16.99 -8.54
N PHE A 39 9.87 16.48 -9.77
CA PHE A 39 10.39 15.16 -10.11
C PHE A 39 11.90 15.14 -9.92
N VAL A 40 12.39 14.09 -9.26
CA VAL A 40 13.84 13.90 -9.04
C VAL A 40 14.21 12.44 -9.22
N VAL A 41 15.44 12.23 -9.69
CA VAL A 41 16.15 10.94 -9.68
C VAL A 41 17.32 11.08 -8.73
N VAL A 42 17.34 10.31 -7.66
CA VAL A 42 18.38 10.38 -6.63
C VAL A 42 18.79 8.99 -6.17
N THR A 43 19.95 8.90 -5.58
CA THR A 43 20.40 7.66 -4.92
C THR A 43 19.75 7.50 -3.54
N LEU A 44 19.77 6.28 -3.01
CA LEU A 44 19.13 5.96 -1.71
C LEU A 44 19.73 6.78 -0.56
N ASP A 45 21.01 7.03 -0.56
CA ASP A 45 21.71 7.85 0.43
C ASP A 45 21.27 9.32 0.41
N GLN A 46 20.96 9.86 -0.78
CA GLN A 46 20.49 11.24 -0.96
C GLN A 46 19.02 11.41 -0.63
N ALA A 47 18.25 10.34 -0.62
CA ALA A 47 16.80 10.38 -0.47
C ALA A 47 16.30 10.54 0.99
N GLY A 48 17.21 10.57 1.96
CA GLY A 48 16.85 10.52 3.39
C GLY A 48 15.80 11.54 3.85
N ALA A 49 15.87 12.77 3.33
CA ALA A 49 14.95 13.87 3.66
C ALA A 49 13.80 14.06 2.67
N LEU A 50 13.76 13.29 1.57
CA LEU A 50 12.77 13.47 0.52
C LEU A 50 11.58 12.51 0.70
N THR A 51 10.37 13.01 0.47
CA THR A 51 9.17 12.18 0.39
C THR A 51 8.36 12.57 -0.83
N ARG A 52 7.68 11.60 -1.46
CA ARG A 52 6.78 11.81 -2.60
C ARG A 52 5.58 10.88 -2.49
N ASP A 53 4.48 11.22 -3.12
CA ASP A 53 3.30 10.34 -3.16
C ASP A 53 3.60 9.01 -3.84
N ARG A 54 4.37 9.07 -4.94
CA ARG A 54 4.77 7.89 -5.71
C ARG A 54 6.27 7.84 -5.84
N VAL A 55 6.82 6.67 -5.52
CA VAL A 55 8.26 6.38 -5.62
C VAL A 55 8.45 5.18 -6.52
N ILE A 56 9.39 5.28 -7.43
CA ILE A 56 9.89 4.14 -8.21
C ILE A 56 11.27 3.81 -7.66
N PHE A 57 11.44 2.63 -7.10
CA PHE A 57 12.74 2.13 -6.72
C PHE A 57 13.29 1.24 -7.84
N SER A 58 14.30 1.73 -8.53
CA SER A 58 15.02 1.00 -9.58
C SER A 58 16.28 0.37 -9.00
N VAL A 59 16.29 -0.95 -8.88
CA VAL A 59 17.40 -1.70 -8.27
C VAL A 59 18.66 -1.59 -9.11
N GLY A 60 18.54 -1.61 -10.44
CA GLY A 60 19.63 -1.28 -11.38
C GLY A 60 20.73 -2.33 -11.55
N TYR A 61 20.64 -3.44 -10.85
CA TYR A 61 21.54 -4.56 -10.98
C TYR A 61 20.88 -5.66 -11.81
N GLY A 62 21.55 -6.03 -12.90
CA GLY A 62 21.06 -7.03 -13.84
C GLY A 62 21.70 -8.40 -13.64
N ARG A 63 21.49 -9.26 -14.63
CA ARG A 63 22.18 -10.55 -14.73
C ARG A 63 23.51 -10.37 -15.46
N THR A 64 24.48 -11.18 -15.10
CA THR A 64 25.71 -11.31 -15.87
C THR A 64 25.39 -11.85 -17.28
N PRO A 65 26.31 -11.73 -18.27
CA PRO A 65 26.13 -12.35 -19.59
C PRO A 65 25.84 -13.87 -19.53
N HIS A 66 26.23 -14.52 -18.44
CA HIS A 66 25.98 -15.95 -18.19
C HIS A 66 24.67 -16.20 -17.44
N GLY A 67 23.78 -15.20 -17.30
CA GLY A 67 22.47 -15.33 -16.70
C GLY A 67 22.43 -15.36 -15.16
N ARG A 68 23.58 -15.26 -14.49
CA ARG A 68 23.65 -15.22 -13.02
C ARG A 68 23.30 -13.83 -12.49
N VAL A 69 22.56 -13.78 -11.40
CA VAL A 69 22.36 -12.53 -10.65
C VAL A 69 23.68 -12.15 -9.98
N LEU A 70 24.03 -10.87 -10.02
CA LEU A 70 25.19 -10.38 -9.30
C LEU A 70 24.98 -10.58 -7.80
N SER A 71 25.96 -11.21 -7.14
CA SER A 71 25.93 -11.39 -5.68
C SER A 71 26.13 -10.08 -4.93
N ASP A 72 26.70 -9.08 -5.58
CA ASP A 72 26.90 -7.75 -5.03
C ASP A 72 25.95 -6.75 -5.71
N LEU A 73 25.01 -6.21 -4.93
CA LEU A 73 24.10 -5.13 -5.33
C LEU A 73 24.63 -3.76 -4.86
N GLY A 74 25.95 -3.59 -4.83
CA GLY A 74 26.62 -2.36 -4.45
C GLY A 74 26.26 -1.93 -3.03
N PRO A 75 25.84 -0.68 -2.81
CA PRO A 75 25.54 -0.17 -1.48
C PRO A 75 24.55 -1.01 -0.66
N LEU A 76 23.64 -1.75 -1.33
CA LEU A 76 22.68 -2.62 -0.65
C LEU A 76 23.35 -3.89 -0.06
N SER A 77 24.47 -4.32 -0.60
CA SER A 77 25.22 -5.48 -0.10
C SER A 77 26.27 -5.12 0.95
N GLN A 78 26.48 -3.83 1.20
CA GLN A 78 27.46 -3.33 2.16
C GLN A 78 26.82 -3.19 3.57
N PRO A 79 27.63 -3.09 4.65
CA PRO A 79 27.15 -2.75 5.98
C PRO A 79 26.31 -1.47 5.96
N GLY A 80 25.11 -1.52 6.50
CA GLY A 80 24.14 -0.41 6.44
C GLY A 80 23.17 -0.45 5.25
N GLY A 81 23.29 -1.44 4.35
CA GLY A 81 22.35 -1.65 3.25
C GLY A 81 20.90 -1.78 3.68
N GLU A 82 20.64 -2.35 4.86
CA GLU A 82 19.32 -2.44 5.46
C GLU A 82 18.66 -1.06 5.66
N ARG A 83 19.46 -0.06 6.08
CA ARG A 83 18.97 1.31 6.25
C ARG A 83 18.60 1.93 4.90
N LEU A 84 19.40 1.66 3.87
CA LEU A 84 19.12 2.11 2.51
C LEU A 84 17.88 1.42 1.95
N LEU A 85 17.69 0.14 2.22
CA LEU A 85 16.47 -0.57 1.85
C LEU A 85 15.26 0.01 2.56
N ALA A 86 15.34 0.31 3.84
CA ALA A 86 14.30 0.99 4.58
C ALA A 86 13.96 2.37 3.98
N VAL A 87 14.96 3.15 3.55
CA VAL A 87 14.75 4.41 2.83
C VAL A 87 13.94 4.15 1.55
N ALA A 88 14.28 3.13 0.75
CA ALA A 88 13.57 2.83 -0.50
C ALA A 88 12.06 2.66 -0.29
N PHE A 89 11.65 2.01 0.79
CA PHE A 89 10.24 1.69 1.06
C PHE A 89 9.50 2.73 1.90
N THR A 90 10.21 3.61 2.63
CA THR A 90 9.57 4.60 3.53
C THR A 90 9.45 5.99 2.94
N ARG A 91 10.00 6.26 1.75
CA ARG A 91 9.95 7.59 1.13
C ARG A 91 8.68 7.85 0.32
N ALA A 92 7.87 6.84 0.09
CA ALA A 92 6.57 7.00 -0.55
C ALA A 92 5.48 7.28 0.50
N ARG A 93 4.62 8.27 0.21
CA ARG A 93 3.41 8.49 1.01
C ARG A 93 2.27 7.55 0.63
N ARG A 94 2.24 7.09 -0.63
CA ARG A 94 1.12 6.27 -1.16
C ARG A 94 1.58 4.98 -1.83
N HIS A 95 2.52 5.06 -2.79
CA HIS A 95 2.88 3.91 -3.63
C HIS A 95 4.39 3.82 -3.83
N VAL A 96 4.91 2.61 -3.64
CA VAL A 96 6.24 2.21 -4.10
C VAL A 96 6.09 1.23 -5.24
N ARG A 97 6.80 1.49 -6.35
CA ARG A 97 6.97 0.51 -7.43
C ARG A 97 8.42 0.11 -7.51
N VAL A 98 8.70 -1.17 -7.39
CA VAL A 98 10.07 -1.67 -7.54
C VAL A 98 10.26 -2.20 -8.97
N ILE A 99 11.37 -1.80 -9.58
CA ILE A 99 11.81 -2.30 -10.89
C ILE A 99 13.11 -3.06 -10.68
N SER A 100 13.10 -4.32 -10.99
CA SER A 100 14.28 -5.21 -10.90
C SER A 100 14.44 -6.02 -12.17
N CYS A 101 15.67 -6.16 -12.65
CA CYS A 101 16.01 -7.07 -13.74
C CYS A 101 16.19 -8.52 -13.27
N ALA A 102 16.32 -8.74 -11.96
CA ALA A 102 16.39 -10.06 -11.36
C ALA A 102 14.98 -10.51 -10.94
N GLY A 103 14.65 -11.77 -11.20
CA GLY A 103 13.43 -12.37 -10.68
C GLY A 103 13.48 -12.48 -9.14
N VAL A 104 12.33 -12.51 -8.51
CA VAL A 104 12.19 -12.57 -7.04
C VAL A 104 12.95 -13.75 -6.45
N GLU A 105 12.82 -14.93 -7.04
CA GLU A 105 13.49 -16.15 -6.56
C GLU A 105 15.03 -16.05 -6.61
N ALA A 106 15.54 -15.34 -7.60
CA ALA A 106 16.99 -15.13 -7.74
C ALA A 106 17.57 -14.17 -6.69
N LEU A 107 16.74 -13.33 -6.08
CA LEU A 107 17.11 -12.43 -4.98
C LEU A 107 17.01 -13.09 -3.60
N ARG A 108 16.47 -14.31 -3.52
CA ARG A 108 16.32 -15.08 -2.28
C ARG A 108 17.37 -16.16 -2.10
N ASP A 109 18.38 -16.21 -2.98
CA ASP A 109 19.50 -17.17 -2.88
C ASP A 109 20.26 -16.92 -1.57
N GLU A 110 20.54 -18.00 -0.81
CA GLU A 110 21.24 -17.94 0.47
C GLU A 110 22.68 -17.42 0.39
N ARG A 111 23.24 -17.37 -0.81
CA ARG A 111 24.59 -16.84 -1.08
C ARG A 111 24.63 -15.32 -1.13
N LEU A 112 23.46 -14.67 -1.18
CA LEU A 112 23.33 -13.22 -1.24
C LEU A 112 23.36 -12.61 0.18
N SER A 113 23.66 -11.31 0.24
CA SER A 113 23.60 -10.57 1.51
C SER A 113 22.20 -10.60 2.11
N ASP A 114 22.10 -10.48 3.44
CA ASP A 114 20.83 -10.44 4.17
C ASP A 114 19.91 -9.35 3.63
N THR A 115 20.47 -8.18 3.32
CA THR A 115 19.71 -7.07 2.72
C THR A 115 19.13 -7.42 1.35
N THR A 116 19.89 -8.13 0.52
CA THR A 116 19.42 -8.56 -0.80
C THR A 116 18.31 -9.58 -0.68
N ARG A 117 18.44 -10.51 0.27
CA ARG A 117 17.39 -11.50 0.57
C ARG A 117 16.14 -10.82 1.12
N ALA A 118 16.29 -9.84 2.02
CA ALA A 118 15.16 -9.06 2.53
C ALA A 118 14.42 -8.31 1.39
N LEU A 119 15.14 -7.76 0.41
CA LEU A 119 14.53 -7.20 -0.80
C LEU A 119 13.75 -8.28 -1.57
N GLY A 120 14.32 -9.47 -1.76
CA GLY A 120 13.66 -10.60 -2.40
C GLY A 120 12.38 -11.01 -1.69
N ASP A 121 12.39 -11.06 -0.36
CA ASP A 121 11.22 -11.41 0.47
C ASP A 121 10.11 -10.35 0.36
N VAL A 122 10.46 -9.06 0.39
CA VAL A 122 9.48 -7.98 0.19
C VAL A 122 8.85 -8.07 -1.20
N LEU A 123 9.65 -8.33 -2.24
CA LEU A 123 9.13 -8.47 -3.60
C LEU A 123 8.27 -9.73 -3.75
N HIS A 124 8.64 -10.82 -3.10
CA HIS A 124 7.85 -12.04 -3.08
C HIS A 124 6.49 -11.83 -2.42
N GLN A 125 6.46 -11.15 -1.28
CA GLN A 125 5.21 -10.79 -0.61
C GLN A 125 4.35 -9.83 -1.44
N ALA A 126 4.97 -8.89 -2.16
CA ALA A 126 4.24 -7.98 -3.03
C ALA A 126 3.67 -8.67 -4.29
N ALA A 127 4.40 -9.65 -4.84
CA ALA A 127 3.94 -10.44 -5.99
C ALA A 127 2.90 -11.50 -5.61
N ASN A 128 3.03 -12.02 -4.40
CA ASN A 128 2.12 -12.99 -3.80
C ASN A 128 1.58 -12.36 -2.51
N PRO A 129 0.72 -11.33 -2.61
CA PRO A 129 0.07 -10.82 -1.42
C PRO A 129 -0.53 -12.06 -0.74
N PRO A 130 -0.34 -12.24 0.58
CA PRO A 130 -0.98 -13.33 1.27
C PRO A 130 -2.43 -13.23 0.84
N LEU A 131 -2.89 -14.21 0.05
CA LEU A 131 -4.32 -14.44 -0.18
C LEU A 131 -4.88 -14.29 1.20
N ALA A 132 -5.81 -13.34 1.37
CA ALA A 132 -6.39 -13.07 2.69
C ALA A 132 -6.58 -14.46 3.29
N ARG A 133 -5.68 -14.83 4.17
CA ARG A 133 -5.83 -16.09 4.86
C ARG A 133 -7.15 -15.87 5.54
N ALA A 134 -8.17 -16.57 5.03
CA ALA A 134 -9.32 -16.80 5.86
C ALA A 134 -8.67 -17.20 7.18
N SER A 135 -8.56 -16.26 8.09
CA SER A 135 -7.92 -16.51 9.35
C SER A 135 -8.75 -17.65 9.87
N GLY A 136 -8.13 -18.76 10.28
CA GLY A 136 -8.86 -19.84 10.93
C GLY A 136 -9.47 -19.38 12.26
N LYS A 137 -9.55 -18.07 12.50
CA LYS A 137 -10.38 -17.39 13.46
C LYS A 137 -11.83 -17.50 12.98
N GLU A 138 -12.62 -18.10 13.80
CA GLU A 138 -14.06 -18.04 13.70
C GLU A 138 -14.48 -16.60 13.40
N GLN A 139 -15.09 -16.40 12.24
CA GLN A 139 -15.50 -15.05 11.81
C GLN A 139 -16.52 -14.52 12.80
N ASP A 140 -16.36 -13.30 13.26
CA ASP A 140 -17.31 -12.66 14.16
C ASP A 140 -18.71 -12.66 13.50
N PRO A 141 -19.70 -13.36 14.06
CA PRO A 141 -21.04 -13.47 13.48
C PRO A 141 -21.70 -12.11 13.23
N LEU A 142 -21.41 -11.11 14.06
CA LEU A 142 -21.93 -9.76 13.90
C LEU A 142 -21.36 -9.08 12.64
N LEU A 143 -20.09 -9.29 12.35
CA LEU A 143 -19.48 -8.77 11.13
C LEU A 143 -19.98 -9.51 9.88
N VAL A 144 -20.23 -10.81 9.99
CA VAL A 144 -20.83 -11.60 8.89
C VAL A 144 -22.23 -11.10 8.56
N ASP A 145 -23.05 -10.80 9.57
CA ASP A 145 -24.39 -10.25 9.38
C ASP A 145 -24.33 -8.84 8.76
N LEU A 146 -23.44 -7.97 9.28
CA LEU A 146 -23.23 -6.64 8.71
C LEU A 146 -22.77 -6.70 7.25
N ALA A 147 -21.86 -7.62 6.93
CA ALA A 147 -21.37 -7.81 5.56
C ALA A 147 -22.51 -8.17 4.59
N LYS A 148 -23.42 -9.03 4.99
CA LYS A 148 -24.61 -9.39 4.19
C LYS A 148 -25.51 -8.17 3.95
N ARG A 149 -25.76 -7.35 4.97
CA ARG A 149 -26.58 -6.14 4.87
C ARG A 149 -25.96 -5.10 3.96
N LEU A 150 -24.66 -4.84 4.10
CA LEU A 150 -23.93 -3.92 3.22
C LEU A 150 -23.90 -4.43 1.78
N GLY A 151 -23.74 -5.74 1.58
CA GLY A 151 -23.84 -6.37 0.26
C GLY A 151 -25.22 -6.22 -0.36
N ALA A 152 -26.31 -6.33 0.42
CA ALA A 152 -27.67 -6.10 -0.03
C ALA A 152 -27.91 -4.64 -0.46
N LEU A 153 -27.16 -3.68 0.11
CA LEU A 153 -27.14 -2.27 -0.31
C LEU A 153 -26.25 -2.00 -1.52
N GLY A 154 -25.69 -3.03 -2.15
CA GLY A 154 -24.88 -2.92 -3.38
C GLY A 154 -23.39 -2.64 -3.14
N MET A 155 -22.91 -2.72 -1.90
CA MET A 155 -21.48 -2.58 -1.59
C MET A 155 -20.72 -3.88 -1.86
N VAL A 156 -19.48 -3.78 -2.31
CA VAL A 156 -18.55 -4.90 -2.31
C VAL A 156 -17.91 -5.00 -0.93
N VAL A 157 -18.06 -6.15 -0.27
CA VAL A 157 -17.62 -6.34 1.11
C VAL A 157 -16.67 -7.52 1.21
N GLU A 158 -15.59 -7.35 1.97
CA GLU A 158 -14.60 -8.37 2.26
C GLU A 158 -14.35 -8.43 3.78
N LEU A 159 -14.51 -9.60 4.36
CA LEU A 159 -14.20 -9.86 5.76
C LEU A 159 -12.71 -10.20 5.91
N ASP A 160 -12.12 -9.76 7.01
CA ASP A 160 -10.72 -10.00 7.37
C ASP A 160 -9.74 -9.57 6.26
N TYR A 161 -10.00 -8.41 5.66
CA TYR A 161 -9.22 -7.87 4.53
C TYR A 161 -7.75 -7.79 4.89
N GLN A 162 -6.92 -8.54 4.13
CA GLN A 162 -5.48 -8.68 4.32
C GLN A 162 -5.07 -9.05 5.76
N ALA A 163 -5.92 -9.75 6.51
CA ALA A 163 -5.74 -10.11 7.92
C ALA A 163 -5.52 -8.90 8.87
N HIS A 164 -5.87 -7.70 8.45
CA HIS A 164 -5.64 -6.46 9.18
C HIS A 164 -6.90 -5.62 9.41
N ILE A 165 -7.87 -5.68 8.50
CA ILE A 165 -9.12 -4.93 8.60
C ILE A 165 -10.26 -5.93 8.74
N PRO A 166 -10.96 -5.97 9.89
CA PRO A 166 -12.00 -6.96 10.15
C PRO A 166 -13.12 -6.98 9.11
N LEU A 167 -13.51 -5.79 8.61
CA LEU A 167 -14.42 -5.66 7.49
C LEU A 167 -13.99 -4.48 6.62
N ALA A 168 -13.76 -4.76 5.34
CA ALA A 168 -13.57 -3.76 4.30
C ALA A 168 -14.82 -3.70 3.43
N ALA A 169 -15.27 -2.50 3.08
CA ALA A 169 -16.38 -2.31 2.16
C ALA A 169 -16.04 -1.23 1.13
N SER A 170 -16.54 -1.37 -0.10
CA SER A 170 -16.31 -0.38 -1.14
C SER A 170 -17.55 -0.14 -1.99
N TYR A 171 -17.71 1.13 -2.43
CA TYR A 171 -18.77 1.56 -3.35
C TYR A 171 -18.33 2.83 -4.08
N GLY A 172 -18.55 2.90 -5.39
CA GLY A 172 -18.30 4.11 -6.19
C GLY A 172 -16.88 4.68 -6.09
N GLY A 173 -15.87 3.82 -5.81
CA GLY A 173 -14.48 4.25 -5.62
C GLY A 173 -14.12 4.68 -4.19
N TYR A 174 -15.07 4.70 -3.27
CA TYR A 174 -14.84 4.89 -1.84
C TYR A 174 -14.55 3.56 -1.17
N CYS A 175 -13.56 3.53 -0.28
CA CYS A 175 -13.20 2.36 0.51
C CYS A 175 -13.35 2.66 1.99
N ILE A 176 -14.08 1.80 2.70
CA ILE A 176 -14.32 1.87 4.15
C ILE A 176 -13.53 0.76 4.83
N ALA A 177 -12.78 1.13 5.86
CA ALA A 177 -12.15 0.21 6.79
C ALA A 177 -12.91 0.27 8.12
N LEU A 178 -13.49 -0.85 8.52
CA LEU A 178 -14.30 -0.95 9.73
C LEU A 178 -13.59 -1.77 10.80
N ASP A 179 -13.51 -1.20 11.99
CA ASP A 179 -13.06 -1.87 13.21
C ASP A 179 -14.20 -1.99 14.21
N THR A 180 -14.15 -3.04 15.01
CA THR A 180 -15.01 -3.22 16.18
C THR A 180 -14.22 -2.98 17.46
N ASP A 181 -14.92 -2.78 18.57
CA ASP A 181 -14.29 -2.76 19.89
C ASP A 181 -13.52 -4.04 20.18
N THR A 182 -14.06 -5.21 19.81
CA THR A 182 -13.38 -6.51 19.96
C THR A 182 -12.11 -6.63 19.12
N SER A 183 -12.10 -6.11 17.90
CA SER A 183 -10.91 -6.13 17.04
C SER A 183 -9.79 -5.21 17.55
N LEU A 184 -10.14 -4.17 18.29
CA LEU A 184 -9.22 -3.19 18.84
C LEU A 184 -8.66 -3.58 20.22
N MET A 185 -9.27 -4.52 20.92
CA MET A 185 -8.83 -4.94 22.27
C MET A 185 -7.36 -5.35 22.39
N PRO A 186 -6.73 -6.00 21.38
CA PRO A 186 -5.32 -6.36 21.47
C PRO A 186 -4.36 -5.17 21.34
N LEU A 187 -4.86 -4.02 20.89
CA LEU A 187 -4.05 -2.84 20.61
C LEU A 187 -3.94 -1.94 21.85
N SER A 188 -2.84 -1.20 21.97
CA SER A 188 -2.76 -0.13 22.95
C SER A 188 -3.79 0.97 22.64
N VAL A 189 -4.26 1.69 23.67
CA VAL A 189 -5.21 2.81 23.50
C VAL A 189 -4.71 3.84 22.47
N ARG A 190 -3.42 4.11 22.46
CA ARG A 190 -2.80 5.03 21.50
C ARG A 190 -2.88 4.50 20.07
N GLU A 191 -2.64 3.22 19.88
CA GLU A 191 -2.73 2.57 18.56
C GLU A 191 -4.18 2.53 18.08
N ALA A 192 -5.10 2.06 18.92
CA ALA A 192 -6.50 1.90 18.57
C ALA A 192 -7.19 3.24 18.23
N LEU A 193 -6.94 4.29 19.03
CA LEU A 193 -7.68 5.55 18.90
C LEU A 193 -6.98 6.61 18.04
N ARG A 194 -5.68 6.52 17.83
CA ARG A 194 -4.93 7.56 17.13
C ARG A 194 -4.14 7.05 15.93
N LEU A 195 -3.26 6.07 16.14
CA LEU A 195 -2.32 5.68 15.10
C LEU A 195 -3.00 4.91 13.96
N ARG A 196 -3.84 3.95 14.30
CA ARG A 196 -4.56 3.12 13.32
C ARG A 196 -5.55 3.93 12.47
N PRO A 197 -6.45 4.75 13.02
CA PRO A 197 -7.31 5.63 12.22
C PRO A 197 -6.52 6.56 11.31
N ALA A 198 -5.46 7.18 11.83
CA ALA A 198 -4.63 8.09 11.05
C ALA A 198 -3.88 7.37 9.91
N ALA A 199 -3.39 6.16 10.13
CA ALA A 199 -2.72 5.35 9.11
C ALA A 199 -3.69 4.94 8.00
N LEU A 200 -4.88 4.46 8.35
CA LEU A 200 -5.92 4.08 7.39
C LEU A 200 -6.40 5.29 6.57
N ALA A 201 -6.68 6.41 7.22
CA ALA A 201 -7.08 7.65 6.54
C ALA A 201 -5.97 8.15 5.58
N LYS A 202 -4.70 8.09 5.99
CA LYS A 202 -3.56 8.44 5.14
C LYS A 202 -3.43 7.52 3.91
N SER A 203 -3.86 6.28 4.03
CA SER A 203 -3.89 5.31 2.93
C SER A 203 -5.14 5.42 2.04
N GLY A 204 -6.02 6.40 2.29
CA GLY A 204 -7.21 6.67 1.50
C GLY A 204 -8.46 5.90 1.93
N TRP A 205 -8.44 5.25 3.11
CA TRP A 205 -9.60 4.59 3.67
C TRP A 205 -10.47 5.56 4.47
N HIS A 206 -11.78 5.44 4.34
CA HIS A 206 -12.71 6.02 5.31
C HIS A 206 -12.78 5.09 6.52
N TYR A 207 -12.21 5.54 7.62
CA TYR A 207 -12.18 4.75 8.85
C TYR A 207 -13.51 4.86 9.61
N VAL A 208 -14.09 3.72 9.95
CA VAL A 208 -15.32 3.62 10.73
C VAL A 208 -15.08 2.69 11.91
N ARG A 209 -15.50 3.14 13.09
CA ARG A 209 -15.52 2.30 14.29
C ARG A 209 -16.97 2.06 14.68
N VAL A 210 -17.28 0.81 14.95
CA VAL A 210 -18.61 0.38 15.40
C VAL A 210 -18.47 -0.47 16.66
N HIS A 211 -19.35 -0.26 17.62
CA HIS A 211 -19.38 -1.09 18.80
C HIS A 211 -20.18 -2.37 18.55
N SER A 212 -19.72 -3.49 19.12
CA SER A 212 -20.39 -4.80 18.99
C SER A 212 -21.84 -4.72 19.52
N LEU A 213 -22.09 -3.88 20.52
CA LEU A 213 -23.45 -3.64 21.03
C LEU A 213 -24.36 -2.97 19.99
N GLU A 214 -23.84 -2.02 19.20
CA GLU A 214 -24.61 -1.38 18.11
C GLU A 214 -24.94 -2.40 17.02
N LEU A 215 -23.97 -3.25 16.67
CA LEU A 215 -24.16 -4.31 15.67
C LEU A 215 -25.19 -5.34 16.12
N PHE A 216 -25.24 -5.63 17.41
CA PHE A 216 -26.21 -6.57 17.96
C PHE A 216 -27.62 -5.95 18.07
N SER A 217 -27.74 -4.70 18.54
CA SER A 217 -29.04 -4.08 18.86
C SER A 217 -29.71 -3.46 17.64
N ALA A 218 -28.96 -2.90 16.69
CA ALA A 218 -29.52 -2.15 15.57
C ALA A 218 -28.67 -2.31 14.28
N PRO A 219 -28.48 -3.53 13.76
CA PRO A 219 -27.60 -3.79 12.63
C PRO A 219 -28.00 -3.05 11.34
N ASP A 220 -29.31 -2.86 11.09
CA ASP A 220 -29.80 -2.13 9.91
C ASP A 220 -29.46 -0.65 9.97
N VAL A 221 -29.57 -0.04 11.16
CA VAL A 221 -29.19 1.36 11.37
C VAL A 221 -27.69 1.56 11.12
N VAL A 222 -26.86 0.62 11.59
CA VAL A 222 -25.42 0.65 11.35
C VAL A 222 -25.13 0.50 9.86
N ALA A 223 -25.76 -0.44 9.17
CA ALA A 223 -25.57 -0.64 7.74
C ALA A 223 -25.98 0.59 6.93
N SER A 224 -27.15 1.19 7.20
CA SER A 224 -27.62 2.41 6.55
C SER A 224 -26.69 3.61 6.81
N ARG A 225 -26.21 3.77 8.06
CA ARG A 225 -25.21 4.80 8.40
C ARG A 225 -23.95 4.65 7.59
N ILE A 226 -23.43 3.44 7.44
CA ILE A 226 -22.21 3.16 6.65
C ILE A 226 -22.47 3.42 5.15
N ALA A 227 -23.61 2.98 4.63
CA ALA A 227 -23.98 3.21 3.23
C ALA A 227 -24.10 4.70 2.90
N THR A 228 -24.66 5.49 3.81
CA THR A 228 -24.76 6.96 3.66
C THR A 228 -23.39 7.64 3.55
N LEU A 229 -22.35 7.13 4.25
CA LEU A 229 -20.99 7.68 4.16
C LEU A 229 -20.39 7.61 2.75
N VAL A 230 -20.84 6.67 1.93
CA VAL A 230 -20.38 6.48 0.54
C VAL A 230 -21.41 6.95 -0.49
N GLY A 231 -22.43 7.68 -0.05
CA GLY A 231 -23.43 8.30 -0.94
C GLY A 231 -24.58 7.38 -1.36
N ILE A 232 -24.74 6.21 -0.73
CA ILE A 232 -25.92 5.38 -0.89
C ILE A 232 -27.01 5.98 0.01
N THR A 233 -27.98 6.69 -0.58
CA THR A 233 -29.17 7.15 0.11
C THR A 233 -30.26 6.10 -0.07
N ASP A 234 -30.82 5.64 1.04
CA ASP A 234 -31.94 4.69 1.06
C ASP A 234 -33.17 5.35 0.43
N THR A 235 -33.43 5.05 -0.85
CA THR A 235 -34.60 5.60 -1.57
C THR A 235 -35.90 4.89 -1.13
N ALA A 236 -35.81 3.91 -0.23
CA ALA A 236 -36.96 3.15 0.24
C ALA A 236 -37.79 3.85 1.34
N ALA A 237 -37.26 4.92 1.94
CA ALA A 237 -37.98 5.65 3.02
C ALA A 237 -38.95 6.72 2.49
N LEU A 238 -39.02 6.98 1.20
CA LEU A 238 -39.89 8.01 0.60
C LEU A 238 -41.18 7.47 -0.06
N SER A 239 -41.47 6.18 0.06
CA SER A 239 -42.67 5.57 -0.57
C SER A 239 -43.74 5.11 0.39
N HIS A 240 -43.78 5.61 1.65
CA HIS A 240 -44.84 5.26 2.62
C HIS A 240 -45.55 6.50 3.23
N ASP A 241 -45.71 7.57 2.45
CA ASP A 241 -46.71 8.61 2.73
C ASP A 241 -47.36 9.04 1.39
N GLY A 242 -48.43 8.33 1.03
CA GLY A 242 -49.28 8.62 -0.11
C GLY A 242 -50.59 7.86 0.02
#